data_b37dfb73b9f649088846e7f1527544d1
#
_entry.id   b37dfb73b9f649088846e7f1527544d1
#
_cell.length_a   1.000
_cell.length_b   1.000
_cell.length_c   1.000
_cell.angle_alpha   90.00
_cell.angle_beta   90.00
_cell.angle_gamma   90.00
#
_symmetry.space_group_name_H-M   'P 1'
#
loop_
_entity.id
_entity.type
_entity.pdbx_description
1 polymer ?
#
loop_
_entity_poly.entity_id
_entity_poly.type
_entity_poly.pdbx_seq_one_letter_code
_entity_poly.pdbx_strand_id
1 'polypeptide(L)'
;MPRRVVWYLAGSPAAPLLAQLPDDLEPRPLPAYALPAPGADESAVVVLDLAGGDSPAAAEVATRRSGLPLVALVDEAAAAAPPATCYACLTKPVAPAILAKILRNASEHARVSREVEETRRQLEELNTIGVRLSAERDTDALLDLILTKAREITHSDAGSIYLVEEPEEGRRRLRFKLAQNDSVSVPFAEFTLPIDDGSVAGHVALTSDILHLEDAYVLPPDARFHINRDFDARVGYRTKSMLVVPMKTPAGEVIGVLQLINCKRDMGVVFASPEAIEREALPYPERFHDLAASLASQAAVALENSRLYQSIHTLFEGFVQASVTAIESRDPTTSGHSFRVADLTVSLAAAVDRAEHAPFRDIRFTADEIKEIRYASLLHDFGKVGVREEVLVKAKKLLPSHLEVIRQRTEILKRGLELKNARRKLDCLLEHGRERYAREAPAWDAELAALLGELEAHLKAVATANEPTVMAEDAAAGLRDLAVKTFVDHLG
;
A
#
# COMPACT_ATOMS: atom_id res chain seq x y z
N MET A 1 -31.56 -26.71 -25.42
CA MET A 1 -32.42 -26.03 -24.41
C MET A 1 -32.24 -26.73 -23.07
N PRO A 2 -32.11 -26.02 -21.94
CA PRO A 2 -31.97 -26.66 -20.65
C PRO A 2 -33.21 -27.51 -20.34
N ARG A 3 -32.97 -28.68 -19.77
CA ARG A 3 -34.09 -29.59 -19.39
C ARG A 3 -34.87 -28.95 -18.23
N ARG A 4 -36.20 -28.91 -18.33
CA ARG A 4 -37.11 -28.41 -17.28
C ARG A 4 -37.67 -29.58 -16.50
N VAL A 5 -37.21 -29.78 -15.27
CA VAL A 5 -37.63 -30.88 -14.42
C VAL A 5 -38.76 -30.44 -13.48
N VAL A 6 -39.81 -31.20 -13.41
CA VAL A 6 -40.97 -30.97 -12.52
C VAL A 6 -40.98 -32.04 -11.45
N TRP A 7 -40.52 -31.68 -10.25
CA TRP A 7 -40.50 -32.60 -9.12
C TRP A 7 -41.90 -32.67 -8.44
N TYR A 8 -42.39 -33.86 -8.16
CA TYR A 8 -43.61 -34.08 -7.41
C TYR A 8 -43.50 -35.30 -6.49
N LEU A 9 -44.30 -35.37 -5.43
CA LEU A 9 -44.28 -36.53 -4.51
C LEU A 9 -44.75 -37.80 -5.18
N ALA A 10 -44.05 -38.90 -4.96
CA ALA A 10 -44.51 -40.22 -5.39
C ALA A 10 -45.84 -40.55 -4.70
N GLY A 11 -46.84 -40.88 -5.50
CA GLY A 11 -48.23 -41.13 -5.01
C GLY A 11 -49.06 -39.84 -4.89
N SER A 12 -48.57 -38.68 -5.24
CA SER A 12 -49.35 -37.44 -5.26
C SER A 12 -50.53 -37.54 -6.25
N PRO A 13 -51.71 -37.04 -5.87
CA PRO A 13 -52.86 -36.93 -6.77
C PRO A 13 -52.63 -36.01 -7.97
N ALA A 14 -51.56 -35.24 -7.99
CA ALA A 14 -51.16 -34.43 -9.14
C ALA A 14 -50.56 -35.27 -10.30
N ALA A 15 -50.10 -36.49 -10.05
CA ALA A 15 -49.41 -37.32 -11.05
C ALA A 15 -50.15 -37.47 -12.39
N PRO A 16 -51.51 -37.78 -12.44
CA PRO A 16 -52.23 -37.87 -13.70
C PRO A 16 -52.29 -36.53 -14.48
N LEU A 17 -52.31 -35.40 -13.80
CA LEU A 17 -52.30 -34.08 -14.41
C LEU A 17 -50.92 -33.77 -14.99
N LEU A 18 -49.88 -34.12 -14.24
CA LEU A 18 -48.48 -33.91 -14.66
C LEU A 18 -48.08 -34.80 -15.85
N ALA A 19 -48.68 -35.99 -15.96
CA ALA A 19 -48.49 -36.87 -17.12
C ALA A 19 -49.02 -36.29 -18.44
N GLN A 20 -49.86 -35.24 -18.40
CA GLN A 20 -50.39 -34.53 -19.56
C GLN A 20 -49.59 -33.30 -19.96
N LEU A 21 -48.46 -33.07 -19.31
CA LEU A 21 -47.58 -31.93 -19.64
C LEU A 21 -46.87 -32.15 -21.00
N PRO A 22 -46.50 -31.06 -21.70
CA PRO A 22 -45.70 -31.16 -22.92
C PRO A 22 -44.28 -31.72 -22.66
N ASP A 23 -43.67 -32.31 -23.68
CA ASP A 23 -42.37 -33.00 -23.63
C ASP A 23 -41.19 -32.12 -23.13
N ASP A 24 -41.31 -30.79 -23.18
CA ASP A 24 -40.29 -29.86 -22.66
C ASP A 24 -40.33 -29.73 -21.12
N LEU A 25 -41.33 -30.31 -20.45
CA LEU A 25 -41.46 -30.40 -19.00
C LEU A 25 -41.41 -31.87 -18.59
N GLU A 26 -40.36 -32.27 -17.86
CA GLU A 26 -40.14 -33.67 -17.46
C GLU A 26 -40.60 -33.90 -16.01
N PRO A 27 -41.78 -34.56 -15.79
CA PRO A 27 -42.22 -34.90 -14.44
C PRO A 27 -41.36 -36.00 -13.83
N ARG A 28 -40.83 -35.78 -12.64
CA ARG A 28 -40.04 -36.76 -11.89
C ARG A 28 -40.60 -36.96 -10.49
N PRO A 29 -40.99 -38.19 -10.10
CA PRO A 29 -41.46 -38.45 -8.76
C PRO A 29 -40.32 -38.46 -7.73
N LEU A 30 -40.60 -37.89 -6.57
CA LEU A 30 -39.74 -37.94 -5.40
C LEU A 30 -40.26 -38.98 -4.40
N PRO A 31 -39.43 -39.88 -3.89
CA PRO A 31 -39.86 -40.89 -2.90
C PRO A 31 -40.12 -40.27 -1.52
N ALA A 32 -39.57 -39.10 -1.24
CA ALA A 32 -39.74 -38.33 -0.02
C ALA A 32 -39.47 -36.86 -0.32
N TYR A 33 -39.65 -35.96 0.66
CA TYR A 33 -39.35 -34.53 0.52
C TYR A 33 -37.85 -34.19 0.43
N ALA A 34 -37.00 -35.17 0.10
CA ALA A 34 -35.59 -34.99 -0.15
C ALA A 34 -35.38 -34.55 -1.62
N LEU A 35 -35.41 -33.27 -1.88
CA LEU A 35 -35.15 -32.71 -3.20
C LEU A 35 -33.65 -32.87 -3.53
N PRO A 36 -33.31 -33.54 -4.64
CA PRO A 36 -31.92 -33.55 -5.14
C PRO A 36 -31.55 -32.14 -5.61
N ALA A 37 -30.26 -31.80 -5.49
CA ALA A 37 -29.77 -30.59 -6.14
C ALA A 37 -30.01 -30.74 -7.65
N PRO A 38 -30.58 -29.73 -8.33
CA PRO A 38 -30.71 -29.77 -9.78
C PRO A 38 -29.35 -29.83 -10.43
N GLY A 39 -29.20 -30.59 -11.51
CA GLY A 39 -27.97 -30.56 -12.31
C GLY A 39 -27.67 -29.16 -12.84
N ALA A 40 -26.45 -28.89 -13.19
CA ALA A 40 -25.98 -27.53 -13.64
C ALA A 40 -26.83 -27.03 -14.84
N ASP A 41 -27.31 -27.94 -15.71
CA ASP A 41 -28.11 -27.64 -16.90
C ASP A 41 -29.62 -27.84 -16.70
N GLU A 42 -30.09 -28.14 -15.48
CA GLU A 42 -31.51 -28.42 -15.19
C GLU A 42 -32.17 -27.25 -14.46
N SER A 43 -33.25 -26.73 -15.00
CA SER A 43 -34.14 -25.83 -14.26
C SER A 43 -35.29 -26.65 -13.66
N ALA A 44 -35.43 -26.62 -12.33
CA ALA A 44 -36.35 -27.45 -11.61
C ALA A 44 -37.45 -26.64 -10.89
N VAL A 45 -38.66 -27.19 -10.85
CA VAL A 45 -39.82 -26.65 -10.13
C VAL A 45 -40.43 -27.78 -9.29
N VAL A 46 -40.96 -27.44 -8.13
CA VAL A 46 -41.67 -28.40 -7.27
C VAL A 46 -43.19 -28.18 -7.39
N VAL A 47 -43.92 -29.23 -7.61
CA VAL A 47 -45.39 -29.21 -7.60
C VAL A 47 -45.91 -30.00 -6.41
N LEU A 48 -46.83 -29.41 -5.67
CA LEU A 48 -47.52 -30.05 -4.56
C LEU A 48 -49.05 -29.97 -4.73
N ASP A 49 -49.70 -31.05 -4.45
CA ASP A 49 -51.14 -31.14 -4.40
C ASP A 49 -51.65 -31.07 -2.96
N LEU A 50 -51.80 -29.86 -2.46
CA LEU A 50 -52.28 -29.62 -1.10
C LEU A 50 -53.75 -30.02 -0.89
N ALA A 51 -54.57 -29.96 -1.96
CA ALA A 51 -55.96 -30.45 -1.98
C ALA A 51 -56.06 -32.00 -1.89
N GLY A 52 -54.98 -32.66 -2.32
CA GLY A 52 -54.91 -34.14 -2.30
C GLY A 52 -54.21 -34.71 -1.05
N GLY A 53 -53.76 -33.87 -0.11
CA GLY A 53 -53.18 -34.31 1.17
C GLY A 53 -51.68 -34.22 1.30
N ASP A 54 -50.99 -33.59 0.34
CA ASP A 54 -49.53 -33.25 0.50
C ASP A 54 -49.33 -32.28 1.66
N SER A 55 -48.30 -32.48 2.47
CA SER A 55 -48.05 -31.63 3.65
C SER A 55 -47.42 -30.29 3.29
N PRO A 56 -48.05 -29.12 3.62
CA PRO A 56 -47.48 -27.81 3.34
C PRO A 56 -46.15 -27.53 4.06
N ALA A 57 -46.05 -27.98 5.32
CA ALA A 57 -44.86 -27.72 6.14
C ALA A 57 -43.61 -28.45 5.63
N ALA A 58 -43.74 -29.67 5.16
CA ALA A 58 -42.62 -30.43 4.60
C ALA A 58 -42.13 -29.84 3.26
N ALA A 59 -43.09 -29.34 2.45
CA ALA A 59 -42.77 -28.67 1.20
C ALA A 59 -42.06 -27.34 1.39
N GLU A 60 -42.50 -26.55 2.36
CA GLU A 60 -41.88 -25.28 2.69
C GLU A 60 -40.42 -25.47 3.17
N VAL A 61 -40.14 -26.47 3.98
CA VAL A 61 -38.79 -26.83 4.41
C VAL A 61 -37.92 -27.27 3.22
N ALA A 62 -38.46 -28.10 2.33
CA ALA A 62 -37.75 -28.59 1.16
C ALA A 62 -37.39 -27.45 0.18
N THR A 63 -38.34 -26.56 -0.11
CA THR A 63 -38.14 -25.44 -1.03
C THR A 63 -37.22 -24.35 -0.46
N ARG A 64 -37.31 -24.03 0.82
CA ARG A 64 -36.38 -23.12 1.49
C ARG A 64 -34.91 -23.59 1.45
N ARG A 65 -34.68 -24.92 1.55
CA ARG A 65 -33.33 -25.50 1.50
C ARG A 65 -32.80 -25.62 0.09
N SER A 66 -33.64 -25.83 -0.92
CA SER A 66 -33.23 -26.02 -2.31
C SER A 66 -33.26 -24.74 -3.15
N GLY A 67 -33.93 -23.67 -2.70
CA GLY A 67 -34.18 -22.47 -3.48
C GLY A 67 -35.05 -22.66 -4.72
N LEU A 68 -35.75 -23.81 -4.84
CA LEU A 68 -36.59 -24.10 -5.97
C LEU A 68 -37.99 -23.47 -5.83
N PRO A 69 -38.57 -22.94 -6.93
CA PRO A 69 -39.93 -22.43 -6.90
C PRO A 69 -40.95 -23.54 -6.64
N LEU A 70 -41.92 -23.24 -5.80
CA LEU A 70 -43.01 -24.11 -5.44
C LEU A 70 -44.30 -23.68 -6.15
N VAL A 71 -44.95 -24.58 -6.86
CA VAL A 71 -46.30 -24.41 -7.41
C VAL A 71 -47.25 -25.31 -6.62
N ALA A 72 -48.22 -24.70 -5.94
CA ALA A 72 -49.22 -25.45 -5.15
C ALA A 72 -50.54 -25.59 -5.89
N LEU A 73 -51.12 -26.80 -5.89
CA LEU A 73 -52.49 -27.06 -6.30
C LEU A 73 -53.36 -27.08 -5.05
N VAL A 74 -54.38 -26.26 -5.00
CA VAL A 74 -55.22 -26.03 -3.81
C VAL A 74 -56.69 -26.14 -4.14
N ASP A 75 -57.53 -26.41 -3.14
CA ASP A 75 -58.98 -26.27 -3.25
C ASP A 75 -59.40 -24.81 -3.09
N GLU A 76 -60.63 -24.50 -3.45
CA GLU A 76 -61.22 -23.18 -3.35
C GLU A 76 -61.18 -22.64 -1.92
N ALA A 77 -61.37 -23.48 -0.90
CA ALA A 77 -61.27 -23.11 0.51
C ALA A 77 -59.84 -22.82 0.97
N ALA A 78 -58.85 -23.53 0.47
CA ALA A 78 -57.41 -23.33 0.79
C ALA A 78 -56.75 -22.23 -0.03
N ALA A 79 -57.37 -21.77 -1.11
CA ALA A 79 -56.88 -20.64 -1.92
C ALA A 79 -56.92 -19.32 -1.15
N ALA A 80 -57.71 -19.21 -0.08
CA ALA A 80 -57.80 -18.01 0.76
C ALA A 80 -56.56 -17.77 1.66
N ALA A 81 -55.73 -18.80 1.91
CA ALA A 81 -54.47 -18.69 2.69
C ALA A 81 -53.34 -19.54 2.06
N PRO A 82 -52.77 -19.08 0.92
CA PRO A 82 -51.70 -19.82 0.27
C PRO A 82 -50.44 -19.85 1.12
N PRO A 83 -49.61 -20.89 1.02
CA PRO A 83 -48.31 -20.91 1.67
C PRO A 83 -47.45 -19.69 1.28
N ALA A 84 -46.86 -19.02 2.25
CA ALA A 84 -46.14 -17.77 2.04
C ALA A 84 -44.93 -17.86 1.08
N THR A 85 -44.46 -19.08 0.81
CA THR A 85 -43.27 -19.36 -0.02
C THR A 85 -43.60 -19.89 -1.41
N CYS A 86 -44.91 -19.94 -1.81
CA CYS A 86 -45.29 -20.37 -3.14
C CYS A 86 -44.97 -19.37 -4.23
N TYR A 87 -44.38 -19.84 -5.33
CA TYR A 87 -44.29 -19.08 -6.58
C TYR A 87 -45.69 -18.85 -7.19
N ALA A 88 -46.52 -19.86 -7.17
CA ALA A 88 -47.89 -19.77 -7.61
C ALA A 88 -48.79 -20.77 -6.87
N CYS A 89 -50.03 -20.39 -6.62
CA CYS A 89 -51.10 -21.26 -6.16
C CYS A 89 -52.19 -21.35 -7.24
N LEU A 90 -52.58 -22.56 -7.56
CA LEU A 90 -53.59 -22.86 -8.59
C LEU A 90 -54.76 -23.62 -7.99
N THR A 91 -55.97 -23.07 -8.17
CA THR A 91 -57.20 -23.71 -7.70
C THR A 91 -57.62 -24.81 -8.66
N LYS A 92 -57.94 -26.00 -8.14
CA LYS A 92 -58.46 -27.11 -8.93
C LYS A 92 -59.92 -26.87 -9.32
N PRO A 93 -60.33 -27.33 -10.52
CA PRO A 93 -59.58 -28.04 -11.56
C PRO A 93 -58.71 -27.14 -12.39
N VAL A 94 -57.45 -27.56 -12.69
CA VAL A 94 -56.48 -26.83 -13.47
C VAL A 94 -56.35 -27.43 -14.86
N ALA A 95 -56.44 -26.58 -15.89
CA ALA A 95 -56.17 -27.01 -17.25
C ALA A 95 -54.69 -27.31 -17.46
N PRO A 96 -54.27 -28.43 -18.08
CA PRO A 96 -52.87 -28.77 -18.30
C PRO A 96 -52.05 -27.68 -18.99
N ALA A 97 -52.65 -26.96 -19.93
CA ALA A 97 -52.02 -25.89 -20.65
C ALA A 97 -51.66 -24.68 -19.75
N ILE A 98 -52.51 -24.36 -18.77
CA ILE A 98 -52.26 -23.28 -17.78
C ILE A 98 -51.16 -23.73 -16.82
N LEU A 99 -51.21 -24.95 -16.32
CA LEU A 99 -50.16 -25.51 -15.47
C LEU A 99 -48.81 -25.50 -16.19
N ALA A 100 -48.75 -25.98 -17.43
CA ALA A 100 -47.52 -25.96 -18.23
C ALA A 100 -46.94 -24.58 -18.40
N LYS A 101 -47.77 -23.55 -18.64
CA LYS A 101 -47.32 -22.18 -18.75
C LYS A 101 -46.72 -21.66 -17.44
N ILE A 102 -47.32 -21.93 -16.32
CA ILE A 102 -46.85 -21.50 -14.99
C ILE A 102 -45.56 -22.22 -14.62
N LEU A 103 -45.47 -23.53 -14.90
CA LEU A 103 -44.24 -24.29 -14.66
C LEU A 103 -43.07 -23.80 -15.51
N ARG A 104 -43.28 -23.41 -16.77
CA ARG A 104 -42.27 -22.80 -17.60
C ARG A 104 -41.77 -21.44 -17.02
N ASN A 105 -42.71 -20.60 -16.60
CA ASN A 105 -42.39 -19.33 -15.99
C ASN A 105 -41.64 -19.49 -14.67
N ALA A 106 -42.07 -20.42 -13.82
CA ALA A 106 -41.41 -20.76 -12.56
C ALA A 106 -40.00 -21.31 -12.78
N SER A 107 -39.84 -22.19 -13.76
CA SER A 107 -38.55 -22.73 -14.21
C SER A 107 -37.60 -21.66 -14.68
N GLU A 108 -38.08 -20.74 -15.51
CA GLU A 108 -37.29 -19.59 -16.02
C GLU A 108 -36.92 -18.63 -14.88
N HIS A 109 -37.86 -18.32 -13.99
CA HIS A 109 -37.58 -17.51 -12.80
C HIS A 109 -36.48 -18.13 -11.92
N ALA A 110 -36.55 -19.45 -11.67
CA ALA A 110 -35.54 -20.17 -10.91
C ALA A 110 -34.15 -20.11 -11.57
N ARG A 111 -34.11 -20.20 -12.90
CA ARG A 111 -32.88 -20.08 -13.68
C ARG A 111 -32.27 -18.69 -13.54
N VAL A 112 -33.06 -17.66 -13.80
CA VAL A 112 -32.60 -16.25 -13.72
C VAL A 112 -32.17 -15.89 -12.30
N SER A 113 -32.96 -16.32 -11.29
CA SER A 113 -32.61 -16.04 -9.89
C SER A 113 -31.27 -16.66 -9.48
N ARG A 114 -30.99 -17.89 -9.93
CA ARG A 114 -29.70 -18.54 -9.66
C ARG A 114 -28.55 -17.84 -10.37
N GLU A 115 -28.73 -17.45 -11.63
CA GLU A 115 -27.75 -16.75 -12.41
C GLU A 115 -27.40 -15.37 -11.77
N VAL A 116 -28.41 -14.64 -11.31
CA VAL A 116 -28.24 -13.38 -10.56
C VAL A 116 -27.49 -13.60 -9.25
N GLU A 117 -27.85 -14.61 -8.46
CA GLU A 117 -27.22 -14.89 -7.18
C GLU A 117 -25.76 -15.36 -7.35
N GLU A 118 -25.49 -16.17 -8.39
CA GLU A 118 -24.12 -16.58 -8.73
C GLU A 118 -23.27 -15.39 -9.15
N THR A 119 -23.83 -14.53 -10.03
CA THR A 119 -23.15 -13.29 -10.45
C THR A 119 -22.90 -12.37 -9.27
N ARG A 120 -23.88 -12.21 -8.36
CA ARG A 120 -23.71 -11.40 -7.15
C ARG A 120 -22.58 -11.93 -6.28
N ARG A 121 -22.53 -13.24 -6.05
CA ARG A 121 -21.47 -13.89 -5.25
C ARG A 121 -20.09 -13.66 -5.87
N GLN A 122 -19.98 -13.80 -7.18
CA GLN A 122 -18.72 -13.55 -7.91
C GLN A 122 -18.27 -12.09 -7.78
N LEU A 123 -19.20 -11.14 -7.88
CA LEU A 123 -18.90 -9.72 -7.69
C LEU A 123 -18.45 -9.41 -6.25
N GLU A 124 -19.11 -9.99 -5.24
CA GLU A 124 -18.72 -9.84 -3.83
C GLU A 124 -17.33 -10.42 -3.56
N GLU A 125 -17.02 -11.57 -4.16
CA GLU A 125 -15.69 -12.19 -4.06
C GLU A 125 -14.61 -11.33 -4.73
N LEU A 126 -14.83 -10.88 -5.97
CA LEU A 126 -13.92 -9.97 -6.67
C LEU A 126 -13.70 -8.67 -5.91
N ASN A 127 -14.76 -8.08 -5.34
CA ASN A 127 -14.64 -6.86 -4.54
C ASN A 127 -13.79 -7.10 -3.27
N THR A 128 -14.01 -8.21 -2.59
CA THR A 128 -13.25 -8.59 -1.40
C THR A 128 -11.75 -8.76 -1.74
N ILE A 129 -11.46 -9.40 -2.87
CA ILE A 129 -10.09 -9.55 -3.36
C ILE A 129 -9.49 -8.20 -3.69
N GLY A 130 -10.21 -7.33 -4.41
CA GLY A 130 -9.76 -5.98 -4.75
C GLY A 130 -9.37 -5.14 -3.52
N VAL A 131 -10.16 -5.22 -2.45
CA VAL A 131 -9.85 -4.55 -1.18
C VAL A 131 -8.56 -5.10 -0.58
N ARG A 132 -8.36 -6.42 -0.57
CA ARG A 132 -7.13 -7.05 -0.04
C ARG A 132 -5.90 -6.70 -0.87
N LEU A 133 -6.02 -6.72 -2.21
CA LEU A 133 -4.94 -6.32 -3.11
C LEU A 133 -4.52 -4.86 -2.88
N SER A 134 -5.50 -3.97 -2.68
CA SER A 134 -5.24 -2.54 -2.45
C SER A 134 -4.61 -2.25 -1.08
N ALA A 135 -4.78 -3.15 -0.11
CA ALA A 135 -4.21 -3.00 1.24
C ALA A 135 -2.77 -3.53 1.35
N GLU A 136 -2.35 -4.45 0.45
CA GLU A 136 -1.02 -5.02 0.47
C GLU A 136 0.00 -4.02 -0.11
N ARG A 137 1.08 -3.80 0.62
CA ARG A 137 2.14 -2.86 0.24
C ARG A 137 3.43 -3.53 -0.17
N ASP A 138 3.64 -4.75 0.29
CA ASP A 138 4.76 -5.57 -0.15
C ASP A 138 4.49 -6.13 -1.54
N THR A 139 5.35 -5.84 -2.50
CA THR A 139 5.14 -6.23 -3.90
C THR A 139 5.19 -7.73 -4.10
N ASP A 140 6.05 -8.45 -3.38
CA ASP A 140 6.18 -9.89 -3.53
C ASP A 140 4.99 -10.62 -2.92
N ALA A 141 4.52 -10.17 -1.73
CA ALA A 141 3.28 -10.64 -1.12
C ALA A 141 2.05 -10.33 -1.99
N LEU A 142 2.01 -9.15 -2.62
CA LEU A 142 0.95 -8.77 -3.55
C LEU A 142 0.91 -9.67 -4.78
N LEU A 143 2.05 -9.97 -5.39
CA LEU A 143 2.15 -10.87 -6.55
C LEU A 143 1.68 -12.29 -6.19
N ASP A 144 2.10 -12.79 -5.02
CA ASP A 144 1.66 -14.11 -4.53
C ASP A 144 0.15 -14.16 -4.31
N LEU A 145 -0.43 -13.13 -3.70
CA LEU A 145 -1.87 -13.00 -3.50
C LEU A 145 -2.64 -12.94 -4.83
N ILE A 146 -2.15 -12.14 -5.81
CA ILE A 146 -2.75 -12.05 -7.15
C ILE A 146 -2.79 -13.43 -7.81
N LEU A 147 -1.67 -14.13 -7.85
CA LEU A 147 -1.57 -15.40 -8.54
C LEU A 147 -2.41 -16.49 -7.86
N THR A 148 -2.36 -16.53 -6.53
CA THR A 148 -3.18 -17.46 -5.73
C THR A 148 -4.67 -17.25 -6.00
N LYS A 149 -5.14 -16.00 -5.95
CA LYS A 149 -6.56 -15.70 -6.17
C LYS A 149 -7.00 -15.91 -7.62
N ALA A 150 -6.14 -15.61 -8.58
CA ALA A 150 -6.41 -15.87 -9.99
C ALA A 150 -6.58 -17.38 -10.25
N ARG A 151 -5.70 -18.20 -9.69
CA ARG A 151 -5.79 -19.67 -9.80
C ARG A 151 -7.05 -20.21 -9.11
N GLU A 152 -7.35 -19.75 -7.90
CA GLU A 152 -8.56 -20.17 -7.15
C GLU A 152 -9.84 -19.89 -7.94
N ILE A 153 -10.02 -18.66 -8.45
CA ILE A 153 -11.24 -18.25 -9.17
C ILE A 153 -11.40 -19.00 -10.50
N THR A 154 -10.30 -19.27 -11.19
CA THR A 154 -10.32 -19.90 -12.51
C THR A 154 -10.08 -21.41 -12.46
N HIS A 155 -9.97 -21.97 -11.26
CA HIS A 155 -9.65 -23.38 -11.02
C HIS A 155 -8.38 -23.84 -11.76
N SER A 156 -7.34 -23.00 -11.76
CA SER A 156 -6.09 -23.31 -12.48
C SER A 156 -5.14 -24.13 -11.63
N ASP A 157 -4.58 -25.19 -12.18
CA ASP A 157 -3.57 -26.03 -11.53
C ASP A 157 -2.23 -25.31 -11.33
N ALA A 158 -1.85 -24.51 -12.32
CA ALA A 158 -0.63 -23.71 -12.26
C ALA A 158 -0.88 -22.27 -12.80
N GLY A 159 0.06 -21.41 -12.51
CA GLY A 159 0.07 -20.07 -13.07
C GLY A 159 1.40 -19.37 -12.89
N SER A 160 1.57 -18.27 -13.60
CA SER A 160 2.75 -17.42 -13.52
C SER A 160 2.44 -15.95 -13.77
N ILE A 161 3.26 -15.07 -13.20
CA ILE A 161 3.21 -13.64 -13.41
C ILE A 161 4.50 -13.15 -14.03
N TYR A 162 4.33 -12.33 -15.06
CA TYR A 162 5.38 -11.56 -15.71
C TYR A 162 5.12 -10.07 -15.51
N LEU A 163 6.16 -9.31 -15.18
CA LEU A 163 6.07 -7.85 -15.07
C LEU A 163 6.84 -7.18 -16.19
N VAL A 164 6.29 -6.12 -16.75
CA VAL A 164 7.00 -5.28 -17.71
C VAL A 164 8.08 -4.48 -16.96
N GLU A 165 9.29 -4.51 -17.48
CA GLU A 165 10.44 -3.70 -17.07
C GLU A 165 10.88 -2.77 -18.19
N GLU A 166 11.23 -1.55 -17.79
CA GLU A 166 11.88 -0.56 -18.64
C GLU A 166 13.32 -0.37 -18.15
N PRO A 167 14.30 -1.05 -18.76
CA PRO A 167 15.70 -0.81 -18.42
C PRO A 167 16.10 0.60 -18.84
N GLU A 168 17.07 1.22 -18.11
CA GLU A 168 17.58 2.57 -18.40
C GLU A 168 18.06 2.72 -19.85
N GLU A 169 18.62 1.65 -20.42
CA GLU A 169 18.98 1.55 -21.83
C GLU A 169 18.41 0.26 -22.42
N GLY A 170 17.48 0.37 -23.37
CA GLY A 170 16.98 -0.79 -24.10
C GLY A 170 15.46 -0.79 -24.32
N ARG A 171 15.00 -1.92 -24.93
CA ARG A 171 13.57 -2.14 -25.18
C ARG A 171 12.89 -2.73 -23.96
N ARG A 172 11.63 -2.38 -23.74
CA ARG A 172 10.73 -3.00 -22.74
C ARG A 172 10.78 -4.52 -22.87
N ARG A 173 10.81 -5.20 -21.73
CA ARG A 173 10.87 -6.67 -21.64
C ARG A 173 10.00 -7.18 -20.50
N LEU A 174 9.64 -8.45 -20.55
CA LEU A 174 8.94 -9.13 -19.48
C LEU A 174 9.97 -9.80 -18.54
N ARG A 175 9.82 -9.57 -17.23
CA ARG A 175 10.52 -10.34 -16.20
C ARG A 175 9.56 -11.36 -15.59
N PHE A 176 9.96 -12.64 -15.62
CA PHE A 176 9.29 -13.72 -14.92
C PHE A 176 9.48 -13.55 -13.41
N LYS A 177 8.41 -13.26 -12.70
CA LYS A 177 8.46 -12.87 -11.28
C LYS A 177 8.00 -13.94 -10.32
N LEU A 178 7.00 -14.73 -10.70
CA LEU A 178 6.38 -15.71 -9.81
C LEU A 178 5.78 -16.85 -10.62
N ALA A 179 5.87 -18.07 -10.09
CA ALA A 179 5.11 -19.22 -10.55
C ALA A 179 4.60 -20.03 -9.35
N GLN A 180 3.39 -20.57 -9.51
CA GLN A 180 2.78 -21.51 -8.59
C GLN A 180 2.27 -22.71 -9.35
N ASN A 181 2.34 -23.91 -8.74
CA ASN A 181 1.83 -25.15 -9.31
C ASN A 181 1.43 -26.10 -8.17
N ASP A 182 0.22 -26.69 -8.24
CA ASP A 182 -0.26 -27.60 -7.21
C ASP A 182 0.21 -29.05 -7.44
N SER A 183 0.47 -29.42 -8.69
CA SER A 183 0.76 -30.81 -9.08
C SER A 183 2.24 -31.16 -9.10
N VAL A 184 3.12 -30.17 -9.38
CA VAL A 184 4.57 -30.40 -9.43
C VAL A 184 5.34 -29.28 -8.72
N SER A 185 6.48 -29.64 -8.12
CA SER A 185 7.41 -28.64 -7.58
C SER A 185 8.21 -28.00 -8.71
N VAL A 186 8.09 -26.70 -8.85
CA VAL A 186 8.77 -25.93 -9.89
C VAL A 186 10.00 -25.25 -9.29
N PRO A 187 11.23 -25.54 -9.74
CA PRO A 187 12.38 -24.76 -9.37
C PRO A 187 12.24 -23.35 -9.97
N PHE A 188 12.11 -22.36 -9.12
CA PHE A 188 11.93 -20.97 -9.56
C PHE A 188 13.29 -20.32 -9.84
N ALA A 189 13.41 -19.71 -11.00
CA ALA A 189 14.52 -18.82 -11.35
C ALA A 189 13.98 -17.65 -12.17
N GLU A 190 14.30 -16.42 -11.77
CA GLU A 190 13.94 -15.24 -12.55
C GLU A 190 14.70 -15.22 -13.88
N PHE A 191 13.99 -14.88 -14.95
CA PHE A 191 14.56 -14.64 -16.28
C PHE A 191 13.75 -13.54 -16.99
N THR A 192 14.27 -13.06 -18.10
CA THR A 192 13.59 -12.05 -18.91
C THR A 192 13.27 -12.56 -20.30
N LEU A 193 12.12 -12.11 -20.83
CA LEU A 193 11.64 -12.40 -22.18
C LEU A 193 11.45 -11.08 -22.95
N PRO A 194 11.69 -11.05 -24.25
CA PRO A 194 11.32 -9.91 -25.09
C PRO A 194 9.79 -9.81 -25.18
N ILE A 195 9.29 -8.58 -25.43
CA ILE A 195 7.88 -8.34 -25.75
C ILE A 195 7.74 -8.44 -27.27
N ASP A 196 7.55 -9.67 -27.72
CA ASP A 196 7.41 -10.03 -29.12
C ASP A 196 6.60 -11.33 -29.28
N ASP A 197 6.49 -11.82 -30.50
CA ASP A 197 5.79 -13.07 -30.82
C ASP A 197 6.59 -14.33 -30.49
N GLY A 198 7.78 -14.22 -29.90
CA GLY A 198 8.63 -15.38 -29.54
C GLY A 198 8.08 -16.23 -28.39
N SER A 199 7.14 -15.68 -27.59
CA SER A 199 6.50 -16.39 -26.49
C SER A 199 5.04 -15.98 -26.32
N VAL A 200 4.23 -16.82 -25.66
CA VAL A 200 2.82 -16.51 -25.36
C VAL A 200 2.70 -15.25 -24.51
N ALA A 201 3.49 -15.13 -23.46
CA ALA A 201 3.45 -13.95 -22.59
C ALA A 201 3.90 -12.68 -23.33
N GLY A 202 4.94 -12.79 -24.18
CA GLY A 202 5.41 -11.70 -25.03
C GLY A 202 4.35 -11.25 -26.03
N HIS A 203 3.69 -12.19 -26.69
CA HIS A 203 2.60 -11.92 -27.61
C HIS A 203 1.42 -11.18 -26.94
N VAL A 204 0.96 -11.66 -25.78
CA VAL A 204 -0.13 -11.01 -25.01
C VAL A 204 0.28 -9.62 -24.53
N ALA A 205 1.54 -9.43 -24.12
CA ALA A 205 2.04 -8.10 -23.76
C ALA A 205 2.10 -7.15 -24.96
N LEU A 206 2.39 -7.67 -26.15
CA LEU A 206 2.49 -6.90 -27.41
C LEU A 206 1.11 -6.49 -27.94
N THR A 207 0.17 -7.45 -28.00
CA THR A 207 -1.15 -7.26 -28.59
C THR A 207 -2.14 -6.64 -27.62
N SER A 208 -1.91 -6.81 -26.32
CA SER A 208 -2.86 -6.43 -25.25
C SER A 208 -4.18 -7.22 -25.30
N ASP A 209 -4.24 -8.33 -25.99
CA ASP A 209 -5.43 -9.18 -26.10
C ASP A 209 -5.34 -10.37 -25.14
N ILE A 210 -6.51 -10.86 -24.71
CA ILE A 210 -6.60 -12.10 -23.93
C ILE A 210 -6.38 -13.28 -24.86
N LEU A 211 -5.52 -14.21 -24.48
CA LEU A 211 -5.29 -15.41 -25.23
C LEU A 211 -5.83 -16.63 -24.48
N HIS A 212 -6.67 -17.42 -25.12
CA HIS A 212 -7.18 -18.69 -24.64
C HIS A 212 -6.75 -19.82 -25.57
N LEU A 213 -6.16 -20.87 -25.02
CA LEU A 213 -5.79 -22.08 -25.74
C LEU A 213 -6.44 -23.28 -25.06
N GLU A 214 -7.19 -24.06 -25.81
CA GLU A 214 -7.75 -25.31 -25.32
C GLU A 214 -6.68 -26.39 -25.15
N ASP A 215 -5.71 -26.41 -26.08
CA ASP A 215 -4.49 -27.20 -26.01
C ASP A 215 -3.28 -26.40 -26.50
N ALA A 216 -2.37 -26.10 -25.58
CA ALA A 216 -1.14 -25.33 -25.86
C ALA A 216 -0.20 -26.06 -26.86
N TYR A 217 -0.35 -27.38 -27.07
CA TYR A 217 0.46 -28.13 -28.04
C TYR A 217 -0.18 -28.22 -29.41
N VAL A 218 -1.43 -27.80 -29.55
CA VAL A 218 -2.20 -27.75 -30.80
C VAL A 218 -2.53 -26.29 -31.08
N LEU A 219 -1.56 -25.57 -31.63
CA LEU A 219 -1.73 -24.16 -31.93
C LEU A 219 -2.60 -23.94 -33.20
N PRO A 220 -3.38 -22.84 -33.29
CA PRO A 220 -4.02 -22.42 -34.50
C PRO A 220 -3.01 -22.25 -35.66
N PRO A 221 -3.40 -22.49 -36.92
CA PRO A 221 -2.47 -22.42 -38.08
C PRO A 221 -1.89 -21.01 -38.28
N ASP A 222 -2.53 -19.96 -37.79
CA ASP A 222 -2.16 -18.56 -37.90
C ASP A 222 -1.48 -18.04 -36.63
N ALA A 223 -1.18 -18.92 -35.65
CA ALA A 223 -0.51 -18.53 -34.42
C ALA A 223 0.89 -17.96 -34.73
N ARG A 224 1.13 -16.72 -34.26
CA ARG A 224 2.41 -16.05 -34.42
C ARG A 224 3.41 -16.34 -33.29
N PHE A 225 2.92 -16.86 -32.17
CA PHE A 225 3.70 -17.15 -30.96
C PHE A 225 4.09 -18.65 -30.89
N HIS A 226 5.04 -18.94 -30.02
CA HIS A 226 5.53 -20.30 -29.81
C HIS A 226 5.35 -20.73 -28.34
N ILE A 227 5.14 -22.05 -28.15
CA ILE A 227 5.12 -22.70 -26.85
C ILE A 227 6.47 -23.36 -26.59
N ASN A 228 7.14 -22.95 -25.51
CA ASN A 228 8.35 -23.62 -25.06
C ASN A 228 7.97 -24.87 -24.25
N ARG A 229 8.23 -26.06 -24.79
CA ARG A 229 7.96 -27.36 -24.17
C ARG A 229 9.10 -27.86 -23.27
N ASP A 230 10.25 -27.18 -23.26
CA ASP A 230 11.44 -27.65 -22.52
C ASP A 230 11.18 -27.60 -21.00
N PHE A 231 10.34 -26.66 -20.55
CA PHE A 231 9.94 -26.58 -19.16
C PHE A 231 9.13 -27.82 -18.76
N ASP A 232 8.10 -28.15 -19.50
CA ASP A 232 7.24 -29.32 -19.26
C ASP A 232 8.04 -30.60 -19.22
N ALA A 233 8.97 -30.78 -20.21
CA ALA A 233 9.82 -31.92 -20.26
C ALA A 233 10.79 -32.09 -19.08
N ARG A 234 11.28 -30.97 -18.53
CA ARG A 234 12.19 -30.99 -17.38
C ARG A 234 11.49 -31.32 -16.05
N VAL A 235 10.26 -30.87 -15.85
CA VAL A 235 9.53 -31.04 -14.59
C VAL A 235 8.52 -32.19 -14.64
N GLY A 236 8.36 -32.85 -15.76
CA GLY A 236 7.38 -33.92 -15.95
C GLY A 236 5.94 -33.40 -15.93
N TYR A 237 5.69 -32.22 -16.51
CA TYR A 237 4.39 -31.58 -16.57
C TYR A 237 3.86 -31.56 -18.01
N ARG A 238 2.55 -31.29 -18.17
CA ARG A 238 1.90 -31.10 -19.46
C ARG A 238 1.07 -29.83 -19.42
N THR A 239 1.51 -28.81 -20.07
CA THR A 239 0.69 -27.60 -20.28
C THR A 239 -0.34 -27.89 -21.36
N LYS A 240 -1.61 -28.09 -20.97
CA LYS A 240 -2.73 -28.36 -21.88
C LYS A 240 -3.52 -27.10 -22.13
N SER A 241 -4.41 -26.70 -21.24
CA SER A 241 -5.18 -25.48 -21.41
C SER A 241 -4.46 -24.28 -20.84
N MET A 242 -4.59 -23.13 -21.50
CA MET A 242 -4.00 -21.86 -21.05
C MET A 242 -4.98 -20.72 -21.22
N LEU A 243 -5.00 -19.84 -20.20
CA LEU A 243 -5.65 -18.54 -20.25
C LEU A 243 -4.62 -17.48 -19.87
N VAL A 244 -4.29 -16.60 -20.81
CA VAL A 244 -3.25 -15.59 -20.62
C VAL A 244 -3.85 -14.22 -20.77
N VAL A 245 -3.70 -13.38 -19.72
CA VAL A 245 -4.42 -12.12 -19.57
C VAL A 245 -3.43 -10.99 -19.34
N PRO A 246 -3.50 -9.89 -20.11
CA PRO A 246 -2.68 -8.72 -19.85
C PRO A 246 -3.17 -7.97 -18.61
N MET A 247 -2.25 -7.57 -17.74
CA MET A 247 -2.51 -6.66 -16.62
C MET A 247 -2.39 -5.22 -17.11
N LYS A 248 -3.52 -4.56 -17.29
CA LYS A 248 -3.60 -3.21 -17.87
C LYS A 248 -3.92 -2.16 -16.82
N THR A 249 -3.21 -1.06 -16.86
CA THR A 249 -3.57 0.15 -16.10
C THR A 249 -4.87 0.78 -16.65
N PRO A 250 -5.52 1.69 -15.90
CA PRO A 250 -6.66 2.46 -16.42
C PRO A 250 -6.34 3.28 -17.69
N ALA A 251 -5.07 3.61 -17.91
CA ALA A 251 -4.60 4.27 -19.14
C ALA A 251 -4.47 3.31 -20.33
N GLY A 252 -4.70 2.00 -20.13
CA GLY A 252 -4.58 0.97 -21.16
C GLY A 252 -3.17 0.43 -21.37
N GLU A 253 -2.21 0.82 -20.54
CA GLU A 253 -0.85 0.34 -20.63
C GLU A 253 -0.70 -1.04 -19.97
N VAL A 254 -0.03 -1.97 -20.67
CA VAL A 254 0.28 -3.30 -20.13
C VAL A 254 1.51 -3.19 -19.22
N ILE A 255 1.32 -3.48 -17.93
CA ILE A 255 2.39 -3.49 -16.91
C ILE A 255 2.82 -4.91 -16.52
N GLY A 256 2.12 -5.92 -17.01
CA GLY A 256 2.44 -7.32 -16.76
C GLY A 256 1.51 -8.26 -17.51
N VAL A 257 1.77 -9.56 -17.35
CA VAL A 257 0.96 -10.66 -17.92
C VAL A 257 0.72 -11.71 -16.86
N LEU A 258 -0.53 -12.10 -16.71
CA LEU A 258 -0.98 -13.20 -15.87
C LEU A 258 -1.23 -14.42 -16.78
N GLN A 259 -0.57 -15.52 -16.50
CA GLN A 259 -0.70 -16.76 -17.25
C GLN A 259 -1.25 -17.84 -16.33
N LEU A 260 -2.39 -18.42 -16.70
CA LEU A 260 -3.10 -19.48 -15.97
C LEU A 260 -3.05 -20.76 -16.80
N ILE A 261 -2.81 -21.89 -16.14
CA ILE A 261 -2.49 -23.14 -16.81
C ILE A 261 -3.30 -24.27 -16.21
N ASN A 262 -3.88 -25.11 -17.08
CA ASN A 262 -4.62 -26.34 -16.78
C ASN A 262 -5.81 -26.12 -15.86
N CYS A 263 -6.94 -25.75 -16.44
CA CYS A 263 -8.21 -25.62 -15.74
C CYS A 263 -8.65 -26.99 -15.18
N LYS A 264 -8.99 -27.01 -13.87
CA LYS A 264 -9.47 -28.19 -13.14
C LYS A 264 -10.99 -28.12 -12.96
N ARG A 265 -11.60 -29.26 -12.76
CA ARG A 265 -13.02 -29.31 -12.36
C ARG A 265 -13.24 -28.78 -10.94
N ASP A 266 -12.29 -29.06 -10.07
CA ASP A 266 -12.30 -28.67 -8.65
C ASP A 266 -10.86 -28.37 -8.20
N MET A 267 -10.67 -27.38 -7.32
CA MET A 267 -9.35 -27.00 -6.81
C MET A 267 -8.65 -28.10 -5.99
N GLY A 268 -9.42 -29.02 -5.42
CA GLY A 268 -8.86 -30.18 -4.70
C GLY A 268 -8.18 -31.23 -5.59
N VAL A 269 -8.33 -31.15 -6.92
CA VAL A 269 -7.69 -32.08 -7.86
C VAL A 269 -6.22 -31.75 -8.00
N VAL A 270 -5.37 -32.78 -7.83
CA VAL A 270 -3.92 -32.73 -8.11
C VAL A 270 -3.63 -33.72 -9.22
N PHE A 271 -2.99 -33.28 -10.28
CA PHE A 271 -2.67 -34.15 -11.42
C PHE A 271 -1.41 -35.00 -11.12
N ALA A 272 -1.60 -36.31 -11.08
CA ALA A 272 -0.53 -37.24 -10.70
C ALA A 272 0.53 -37.46 -11.81
N SER A 273 0.20 -37.16 -13.07
CA SER A 273 1.12 -37.36 -14.23
C SER A 273 0.67 -36.53 -15.43
N PRO A 274 1.54 -36.35 -16.45
CA PRO A 274 1.17 -35.70 -17.70
C PRO A 274 -0.03 -36.34 -18.41
N GLU A 275 -0.19 -37.68 -18.33
CA GLU A 275 -1.34 -38.40 -18.90
C GLU A 275 -2.64 -38.13 -18.14
N ALA A 276 -2.55 -37.89 -16.83
CA ALA A 276 -3.72 -37.44 -16.04
C ALA A 276 -4.17 -36.04 -16.48
N ILE A 277 -3.21 -35.11 -16.68
CA ILE A 277 -3.50 -33.77 -17.22
C ILE A 277 -4.18 -33.87 -18.59
N GLU A 278 -3.66 -34.72 -19.49
CA GLU A 278 -4.23 -34.90 -20.83
C GLU A 278 -5.69 -35.32 -20.79
N ARG A 279 -6.09 -36.19 -19.84
CA ARG A 279 -7.46 -36.66 -19.71
C ARG A 279 -8.39 -35.73 -18.96
N GLU A 280 -7.89 -35.04 -17.93
CA GLU A 280 -8.69 -34.41 -16.89
C GLU A 280 -8.66 -32.88 -16.91
N ALA A 281 -7.63 -32.27 -17.50
CA ALA A 281 -7.59 -30.83 -17.67
C ALA A 281 -8.64 -30.35 -18.69
N LEU A 282 -9.40 -29.35 -18.31
CA LEU A 282 -10.51 -28.79 -19.08
C LEU A 282 -10.08 -27.51 -19.82
N PRO A 283 -10.74 -27.15 -20.92
CA PRO A 283 -10.66 -25.80 -21.48
C PRO A 283 -11.20 -24.78 -20.47
N TYR A 284 -10.71 -23.57 -20.50
CA TYR A 284 -11.26 -22.48 -19.67
C TYR A 284 -12.61 -22.06 -20.21
N PRO A 285 -13.71 -22.15 -19.41
CA PRO A 285 -15.01 -21.60 -19.79
C PRO A 285 -14.94 -20.08 -19.99
N GLU A 286 -15.77 -19.54 -20.88
CA GLU A 286 -15.81 -18.09 -21.22
C GLU A 286 -15.97 -17.20 -19.98
N ARG A 287 -16.77 -17.64 -18.98
CA ARG A 287 -16.93 -16.94 -17.70
C ARG A 287 -15.60 -16.69 -16.97
N PHE A 288 -14.61 -17.57 -17.12
CA PHE A 288 -13.30 -17.39 -16.49
C PHE A 288 -12.42 -16.36 -17.22
N HIS A 289 -12.72 -16.08 -18.49
CA HIS A 289 -12.04 -15.00 -19.23
C HIS A 289 -12.35 -13.64 -18.60
N ASP A 290 -13.64 -13.36 -18.35
CA ASP A 290 -14.09 -12.10 -17.75
C ASP A 290 -13.61 -11.93 -16.29
N LEU A 291 -13.67 -13.02 -15.51
CA LEU A 291 -13.18 -13.02 -14.12
C LEU A 291 -11.67 -12.77 -14.04
N ALA A 292 -10.89 -13.46 -14.88
CA ALA A 292 -9.44 -13.28 -14.95
C ALA A 292 -9.08 -11.88 -15.44
N ALA A 293 -9.79 -11.32 -16.43
CA ALA A 293 -9.60 -9.97 -16.91
C ALA A 293 -9.89 -8.91 -15.85
N SER A 294 -11.00 -9.08 -15.10
CA SER A 294 -11.35 -8.19 -14.00
C SER A 294 -10.28 -8.22 -12.89
N LEU A 295 -9.84 -9.40 -12.50
CA LEU A 295 -8.78 -9.56 -11.50
C LEU A 295 -7.44 -9.00 -11.99
N ALA A 296 -7.06 -9.26 -13.24
CA ALA A 296 -5.83 -8.72 -13.83
C ALA A 296 -5.83 -7.18 -13.87
N SER A 297 -6.99 -6.57 -14.12
CA SER A 297 -7.14 -5.11 -14.06
C SER A 297 -6.99 -4.58 -12.63
N GLN A 298 -7.63 -5.21 -11.63
CA GLN A 298 -7.47 -4.84 -10.22
C GLN A 298 -6.02 -5.04 -9.76
N ALA A 299 -5.38 -6.13 -10.16
CA ALA A 299 -3.98 -6.42 -9.89
C ALA A 299 -3.05 -5.35 -10.48
N ALA A 300 -3.32 -4.90 -11.71
CA ALA A 300 -2.56 -3.83 -12.35
C ALA A 300 -2.62 -2.53 -11.52
N VAL A 301 -3.82 -2.11 -11.11
CA VAL A 301 -3.98 -0.92 -10.26
C VAL A 301 -3.27 -1.07 -8.91
N ALA A 302 -3.37 -2.24 -8.27
CA ALA A 302 -2.70 -2.49 -7.00
C ALA A 302 -1.17 -2.47 -7.12
N LEU A 303 -0.62 -3.07 -8.19
CA LEU A 303 0.81 -3.05 -8.48
C LEU A 303 1.33 -1.65 -8.82
N GLU A 304 0.57 -0.88 -9.60
CA GLU A 304 0.91 0.52 -9.90
C GLU A 304 0.96 1.35 -8.61
N ASN A 305 -0.05 1.21 -7.75
CA ASN A 305 -0.09 1.88 -6.45
C ASN A 305 1.10 1.47 -5.57
N SER A 306 1.42 0.18 -5.46
CA SER A 306 2.57 -0.32 -4.69
C SER A 306 3.88 0.29 -5.21
N ARG A 307 4.09 0.33 -6.54
CA ARG A 307 5.27 0.97 -7.17
C ARG A 307 5.34 2.47 -6.89
N LEU A 308 4.20 3.18 -6.94
CA LEU A 308 4.13 4.60 -6.63
C LEU A 308 4.47 4.85 -5.16
N TYR A 309 3.94 4.06 -4.22
CA TYR A 309 4.30 4.15 -2.81
C TYR A 309 5.79 3.94 -2.57
N GLN A 310 6.39 2.92 -3.19
CA GLN A 310 7.83 2.67 -3.09
C GLN A 310 8.66 3.83 -3.67
N SER A 311 8.23 4.38 -4.81
CA SER A 311 8.90 5.54 -5.43
C SER A 311 8.83 6.78 -4.55
N ILE A 312 7.66 7.08 -3.97
CA ILE A 312 7.49 8.19 -3.02
C ILE A 312 8.39 7.99 -1.81
N HIS A 313 8.46 6.78 -1.26
CA HIS A 313 9.31 6.46 -0.12
C HIS A 313 10.79 6.69 -0.44
N THR A 314 11.26 6.17 -1.59
CA THR A 314 12.65 6.34 -2.05
C THR A 314 13.01 7.81 -2.28
N LEU A 315 12.10 8.58 -2.92
CA LEU A 315 12.27 10.01 -3.14
C LEU A 315 12.33 10.77 -1.82
N PHE A 316 11.47 10.44 -0.86
CA PHE A 316 11.47 11.06 0.46
C PHE A 316 12.76 10.76 1.24
N GLU A 317 13.21 9.51 1.25
CA GLU A 317 14.50 9.15 1.87
C GLU A 317 15.68 9.88 1.23
N GLY A 318 15.71 9.94 -0.09
CA GLY A 318 16.71 10.70 -0.83
C GLY A 318 16.69 12.20 -0.49
N PHE A 319 15.50 12.79 -0.38
CA PHE A 319 15.32 14.19 0.03
C PHE A 319 15.84 14.42 1.46
N VAL A 320 15.50 13.56 2.42
CA VAL A 320 15.96 13.66 3.81
C VAL A 320 17.48 13.56 3.85
N GLN A 321 18.07 12.59 3.16
CA GLN A 321 19.52 12.39 3.12
C GLN A 321 20.26 13.58 2.49
N ALA A 322 19.77 14.11 1.37
CA ALA A 322 20.33 15.29 0.72
C ALA A 322 20.22 16.53 1.63
N SER A 323 19.09 16.69 2.32
CA SER A 323 18.86 17.79 3.26
C SER A 323 19.84 17.75 4.43
N VAL A 324 20.03 16.58 5.05
CA VAL A 324 21.00 16.37 6.14
C VAL A 324 22.41 16.69 5.64
N THR A 325 22.79 16.17 4.49
CA THR A 325 24.13 16.44 3.90
C THR A 325 24.35 17.91 3.62
N ALA A 326 23.35 18.61 3.09
CA ALA A 326 23.43 20.05 2.83
C ALA A 326 23.56 20.88 4.11
N ILE A 327 22.92 20.47 5.20
CA ILE A 327 23.02 21.14 6.51
C ILE A 327 24.39 20.90 7.13
N GLU A 328 24.83 19.66 7.16
CA GLU A 328 26.14 19.29 7.74
C GLU A 328 27.33 19.90 6.95
N SER A 329 27.17 20.12 5.64
CA SER A 329 28.23 20.80 4.84
C SER A 329 28.47 22.22 5.25
N ARG A 330 27.53 22.89 5.94
CA ARG A 330 27.70 24.26 6.48
C ARG A 330 28.42 24.29 7.83
N ASP A 331 28.48 23.15 8.53
CA ASP A 331 29.18 23.01 9.81
C ASP A 331 30.09 21.77 9.75
N PRO A 332 31.36 21.95 9.37
CA PRO A 332 32.32 20.86 9.22
C PRO A 332 32.53 20.03 10.50
N THR A 333 32.16 20.57 11.66
CA THR A 333 32.33 19.88 12.97
C THR A 333 31.23 18.83 13.19
N THR A 334 30.12 18.86 12.43
CA THR A 334 28.96 18.00 12.59
C THR A 334 28.84 16.92 11.52
N SER A 335 29.87 16.71 10.69
CA SER A 335 29.83 15.68 9.63
C SER A 335 29.45 14.30 10.18
N GLY A 336 28.38 13.69 9.63
CA GLY A 336 27.81 12.42 10.06
C GLY A 336 27.17 12.43 11.45
N HIS A 337 26.99 13.60 12.08
CA HIS A 337 26.37 13.72 13.40
C HIS A 337 24.90 13.27 13.37
N SER A 338 24.12 13.76 12.42
CA SER A 338 22.68 13.45 12.33
C SER A 338 22.43 11.96 12.10
N PHE A 339 23.28 11.29 11.30
CA PHE A 339 23.17 9.84 11.10
C PHE A 339 23.49 9.06 12.38
N ARG A 340 24.57 9.46 13.12
CA ARG A 340 24.89 8.83 14.40
C ARG A 340 23.79 9.03 15.43
N VAL A 341 23.20 10.22 15.51
CA VAL A 341 22.06 10.51 16.40
C VAL A 341 20.86 9.64 16.05
N ALA A 342 20.52 9.53 14.76
CA ALA A 342 19.42 8.70 14.31
C ALA A 342 19.64 7.22 14.65
N ASP A 343 20.83 6.69 14.40
CA ASP A 343 21.14 5.28 14.70
C ASP A 343 21.09 4.98 16.21
N LEU A 344 21.60 5.90 17.04
CA LEU A 344 21.55 5.77 18.49
C LEU A 344 20.12 5.88 19.01
N THR A 345 19.33 6.81 18.50
CA THR A 345 17.93 7.00 18.92
C THR A 345 17.06 5.81 18.55
N VAL A 346 17.20 5.29 17.32
CA VAL A 346 16.51 4.07 16.88
C VAL A 346 16.94 2.86 17.71
N SER A 347 18.24 2.73 18.00
CA SER A 347 18.75 1.64 18.85
C SER A 347 18.19 1.73 20.27
N LEU A 348 18.06 2.94 20.81
CA LEU A 348 17.46 3.17 22.13
C LEU A 348 15.97 2.83 22.11
N ALA A 349 15.22 3.29 21.10
CA ALA A 349 13.82 2.95 20.94
C ALA A 349 13.60 1.42 20.84
N ALA A 350 14.43 0.72 20.06
CA ALA A 350 14.41 -0.73 19.97
C ALA A 350 14.79 -1.44 21.30
N ALA A 351 15.64 -0.84 22.13
CA ALA A 351 15.96 -1.36 23.46
C ALA A 351 14.77 -1.18 24.41
N VAL A 352 14.10 -0.03 24.37
CA VAL A 352 12.86 0.23 25.13
C VAL A 352 11.76 -0.73 24.71
N ASP A 353 11.57 -0.96 23.43
CA ASP A 353 10.57 -1.90 22.89
C ASP A 353 10.76 -3.33 23.39
N ARG A 354 12.00 -3.76 23.63
CA ARG A 354 12.34 -5.07 24.18
C ARG A 354 12.41 -5.13 25.70
N ALA A 355 12.22 -3.98 26.39
CA ALA A 355 12.35 -3.94 27.84
C ALA A 355 11.22 -4.70 28.55
N GLU A 356 11.56 -5.56 29.49
CA GLU A 356 10.62 -6.34 30.29
C GLU A 356 10.36 -5.74 31.69
N HIS A 357 11.08 -4.68 32.06
CA HIS A 357 11.03 -4.05 33.37
C HIS A 357 10.36 -2.67 33.33
N ALA A 358 9.70 -2.30 34.43
CA ALA A 358 9.16 -0.95 34.60
C ALA A 358 10.30 0.09 34.64
N PRO A 359 10.10 1.29 34.08
CA PRO A 359 8.85 1.85 33.56
C PRO A 359 8.58 1.55 32.06
N PHE A 360 9.44 0.80 31.36
CA PHE A 360 9.43 0.65 29.91
C PHE A 360 8.66 -0.58 29.42
N ARG A 361 8.28 -1.52 30.30
CA ARG A 361 7.66 -2.81 29.96
C ARG A 361 6.45 -2.70 29.04
N ASP A 362 5.65 -1.64 29.18
CA ASP A 362 4.40 -1.45 28.46
C ASP A 362 4.53 -0.54 27.24
N ILE A 363 5.76 -0.08 26.93
CA ILE A 363 6.05 0.74 25.76
C ILE A 363 6.38 -0.15 24.59
N ARG A 364 5.68 0.02 23.48
CA ARG A 364 5.94 -0.67 22.21
C ARG A 364 5.91 0.35 21.07
N PHE A 365 6.71 0.08 20.06
CA PHE A 365 6.79 0.91 18.87
C PHE A 365 6.42 0.09 17.64
N THR A 366 5.54 0.63 16.82
CA THR A 366 5.27 0.10 15.49
C THR A 366 6.44 0.38 14.54
N ALA A 367 6.51 -0.31 13.42
CA ALA A 367 7.53 -0.07 12.41
C ALA A 367 7.48 1.37 11.86
N ASP A 368 6.30 1.96 11.77
CA ASP A 368 6.12 3.33 11.30
C ASP A 368 6.58 4.35 12.35
N GLU A 369 6.30 4.13 13.64
CA GLU A 369 6.82 4.99 14.71
C GLU A 369 8.35 4.95 14.79
N ILE A 370 8.99 3.81 14.58
CA ILE A 370 10.46 3.71 14.48
C ILE A 370 11.00 4.52 13.29
N LYS A 371 10.31 4.51 12.15
CA LYS A 371 10.67 5.35 10.99
C LYS A 371 10.51 6.85 11.30
N GLU A 372 9.42 7.24 11.95
CA GLU A 372 9.21 8.62 12.39
C GLU A 372 10.30 9.09 13.34
N ILE A 373 10.67 8.28 14.32
CA ILE A 373 11.79 8.54 15.25
C ILE A 373 13.10 8.73 14.48
N ARG A 374 13.37 7.87 13.48
CA ARG A 374 14.55 7.99 12.63
C ARG A 374 14.57 9.32 11.86
N TYR A 375 13.48 9.69 11.19
CA TYR A 375 13.39 10.92 10.41
C TYR A 375 13.45 12.16 11.31
N ALA A 376 12.78 12.16 12.45
CA ALA A 376 12.85 13.24 13.42
C ALA A 376 14.30 13.44 13.92
N SER A 377 15.02 12.34 14.17
CA SER A 377 16.42 12.38 14.58
C SER A 377 17.34 12.88 13.48
N LEU A 378 17.13 12.48 12.24
CA LEU A 378 17.90 12.97 11.08
C LEU A 378 17.71 14.48 10.85
N LEU A 379 16.48 14.96 11.04
CA LEU A 379 16.09 16.34 10.73
C LEU A 379 16.13 17.28 11.95
N HIS A 380 16.57 16.81 13.13
CA HIS A 380 16.56 17.61 14.37
C HIS A 380 17.26 18.96 14.23
N ASP A 381 18.27 19.04 13.39
CA ASP A 381 19.08 20.22 13.11
C ASP A 381 18.63 21.01 11.86
N PHE A 382 17.53 20.60 11.20
CA PHE A 382 17.05 21.21 9.95
C PHE A 382 16.84 22.72 10.04
N GLY A 383 16.44 23.23 11.22
CA GLY A 383 16.28 24.66 11.50
C GLY A 383 17.55 25.49 11.30
N LYS A 384 18.74 24.89 11.31
CA LYS A 384 20.02 25.58 11.05
C LYS A 384 20.10 26.19 9.64
N VAL A 385 19.29 25.71 8.68
CA VAL A 385 19.20 26.31 7.32
C VAL A 385 18.84 27.79 7.37
N GLY A 386 17.98 28.21 8.30
CA GLY A 386 17.57 29.60 8.48
C GLY A 386 18.54 30.47 9.27
N VAL A 387 19.57 29.88 9.85
CA VAL A 387 20.56 30.62 10.67
C VAL A 387 21.66 31.16 9.79
N ARG A 388 22.05 32.44 10.02
CA ARG A 388 23.16 33.03 9.28
C ARG A 388 24.46 32.30 9.60
N GLU A 389 25.30 32.09 8.59
CA GLU A 389 26.56 31.38 8.71
C GLU A 389 27.50 32.02 9.77
N GLU A 390 27.54 33.34 9.84
CA GLU A 390 28.29 34.09 10.86
C GLU A 390 27.91 33.71 12.31
N VAL A 391 26.68 33.26 12.52
CA VAL A 391 26.21 32.81 13.84
C VAL A 391 26.48 31.33 14.04
N LEU A 392 26.36 30.52 12.98
CA LEU A 392 26.50 29.06 13.02
C LEU A 392 27.96 28.65 13.27
N VAL A 393 28.93 29.31 12.55
CA VAL A 393 30.39 29.02 12.62
C VAL A 393 31.08 29.86 13.67
N LYS A 394 30.35 30.60 14.51
CA LYS A 394 30.91 31.49 15.52
C LYS A 394 31.68 30.73 16.58
N ALA A 395 32.99 30.74 16.47
CA ALA A 395 33.92 30.07 17.40
C ALA A 395 33.95 30.68 18.81
N LYS A 396 33.53 31.95 18.97
CA LYS A 396 33.50 32.69 20.22
C LYS A 396 32.14 33.38 20.42
N LYS A 397 31.88 33.91 21.63
CA LYS A 397 30.57 34.52 21.98
C LYS A 397 30.27 35.79 21.18
N LEU A 398 31.31 36.59 20.82
CA LEU A 398 31.19 37.76 19.95
C LEU A 398 31.67 37.43 18.54
N LEU A 399 31.08 38.05 17.53
CA LEU A 399 31.63 38.05 16.18
C LEU A 399 32.95 38.82 16.17
N PRO A 400 33.95 38.45 15.34
CA PRO A 400 35.23 39.15 15.23
C PRO A 400 35.07 40.65 14.99
N SER A 401 34.12 41.06 14.14
CA SER A 401 33.79 42.46 13.86
C SER A 401 33.30 43.22 15.10
N HIS A 402 32.49 42.59 15.95
CA HIS A 402 32.02 43.23 17.18
C HIS A 402 33.16 43.42 18.19
N LEU A 403 34.03 42.45 18.33
CA LEU A 403 35.19 42.58 19.21
C LEU A 403 36.12 43.67 18.73
N GLU A 404 36.32 43.80 17.43
CA GLU A 404 37.12 44.86 16.84
C GLU A 404 36.52 46.25 17.07
N VAL A 405 35.23 46.40 16.91
CA VAL A 405 34.52 47.65 17.25
C VAL A 405 34.73 48.03 18.73
N ILE A 406 34.69 47.06 19.65
CA ILE A 406 34.94 47.31 21.08
C ILE A 406 36.37 47.77 21.30
N ARG A 407 37.35 47.14 20.66
CA ARG A 407 38.77 47.58 20.72
C ARG A 407 38.95 48.99 20.21
N GLN A 408 38.42 49.30 19.05
CA GLN A 408 38.52 50.66 18.47
C GLN A 408 37.86 51.71 19.35
N ARG A 409 36.70 51.44 19.91
CA ARG A 409 36.03 52.33 20.89
C ARG A 409 36.93 52.56 22.12
N THR A 410 37.52 51.49 22.65
CA THR A 410 38.43 51.60 23.81
C THR A 410 39.67 52.48 23.48
N GLU A 411 40.23 52.33 22.30
CA GLU A 411 41.35 53.19 21.87
C GLU A 411 40.90 54.63 21.70
N ILE A 412 39.73 54.92 21.15
CA ILE A 412 39.22 56.32 21.06
C ILE A 412 39.03 56.90 22.44
N LEU A 413 38.51 56.15 23.42
CA LEU A 413 38.40 56.64 24.80
C LEU A 413 39.74 56.91 25.46
N LYS A 414 40.74 56.02 25.29
CA LYS A 414 42.13 56.26 25.77
C LYS A 414 42.68 57.53 25.21
N ARG A 415 42.58 57.77 23.89
CA ARG A 415 43.07 59.01 23.24
C ARG A 415 42.33 60.25 23.73
N GLY A 416 41.01 60.14 23.98
CA GLY A 416 40.22 61.23 24.59
C GLY A 416 40.68 61.61 25.98
N LEU A 417 41.00 60.65 26.85
CA LEU A 417 41.52 60.86 28.18
C LEU A 417 42.94 61.50 28.15
N GLU A 418 43.85 61.00 27.28
CA GLU A 418 45.18 61.57 27.08
C GLU A 418 45.08 63.01 26.62
N LEU A 419 44.20 63.29 25.64
CA LEU A 419 44.00 64.67 25.13
C LEU A 419 43.45 65.61 26.21
N LYS A 420 42.48 65.14 27.00
CA LYS A 420 41.90 65.90 28.11
C LYS A 420 42.94 66.22 29.17
N ASN A 421 43.78 65.27 29.54
CA ASN A 421 44.90 65.49 30.46
C ASN A 421 45.93 66.46 29.91
N ALA A 422 46.30 66.34 28.62
CA ALA A 422 47.24 67.24 27.95
C ALA A 422 46.70 68.68 27.89
N ARG A 423 45.43 68.88 27.57
CA ARG A 423 44.70 70.15 27.60
C ARG A 423 44.74 70.75 29.00
N ARG A 424 44.37 70.01 30.03
CA ARG A 424 44.37 70.43 31.44
C ARG A 424 45.74 70.91 31.88
N LYS A 425 46.77 70.19 31.48
CA LYS A 425 48.16 70.55 31.74
C LYS A 425 48.60 71.87 31.03
N LEU A 426 48.19 71.99 29.76
CA LEU A 426 48.49 73.20 28.98
C LEU A 426 47.76 74.40 29.54
N ASP A 427 46.50 74.31 29.88
CA ASP A 427 45.71 75.40 30.45
C ASP A 427 46.29 75.84 31.80
N CYS A 428 46.67 74.90 32.65
CA CYS A 428 47.31 75.18 33.92
C CYS A 428 48.67 75.92 33.73
N LEU A 429 49.46 75.46 32.74
CA LEU A 429 50.76 76.09 32.44
C LEU A 429 50.56 77.55 31.94
N LEU A 430 49.61 77.80 31.07
CA LEU A 430 49.32 79.11 30.48
C LEU A 430 48.67 80.07 31.48
N GLU A 431 47.76 79.60 32.32
CA GLU A 431 46.98 80.45 33.26
C GLU A 431 47.75 80.68 34.58
N HIS A 432 48.49 79.64 35.04
CA HIS A 432 49.02 79.65 36.41
C HIS A 432 50.53 79.48 36.52
N GLY A 433 51.25 79.31 35.42
CA GLY A 433 52.70 79.25 35.34
C GLY A 433 53.29 77.89 35.78
N ARG A 434 54.66 77.82 35.67
CA ARG A 434 55.41 76.59 35.85
C ARG A 434 55.33 75.97 37.25
N GLU A 435 55.29 76.79 38.31
CA GLU A 435 55.34 76.29 39.68
C GLU A 435 54.11 75.50 40.03
N ARG A 436 52.91 75.99 39.66
CA ARG A 436 51.64 75.24 39.87
C ARG A 436 51.54 73.99 39.00
N TYR A 437 51.95 74.10 37.75
CA TYR A 437 52.08 72.97 36.85
C TYR A 437 52.95 71.86 37.43
N ALA A 438 54.15 72.11 37.91
CA ALA A 438 55.09 71.13 38.44
C ALA A 438 54.52 70.42 39.70
N ARG A 439 53.69 71.14 40.51
CA ARG A 439 53.06 70.59 41.69
C ARG A 439 51.86 69.71 41.38
N GLU A 440 51.03 70.04 40.37
CA GLU A 440 49.75 69.35 40.09
C GLU A 440 49.82 68.31 38.98
N ALA A 441 50.74 68.47 38.00
CA ALA A 441 50.85 67.56 36.86
C ALA A 441 51.09 66.07 37.24
N PRO A 442 51.91 65.76 38.29
CA PRO A 442 52.12 64.39 38.67
C PRO A 442 50.80 63.67 39.17
N ALA A 443 49.94 64.43 39.85
CA ALA A 443 48.70 63.93 40.34
C ALA A 443 47.68 63.60 39.17
N TRP A 444 47.68 64.49 38.14
CA TRP A 444 46.88 64.30 36.93
C TRP A 444 47.42 63.15 36.08
N ASP A 445 48.75 62.92 36.05
CA ASP A 445 49.36 61.78 35.39
C ASP A 445 48.96 60.41 36.10
N ALA A 446 48.97 60.47 37.42
CA ALA A 446 48.49 59.28 38.20
C ALA A 446 47.03 59.00 38.01
N GLU A 447 46.17 60.05 37.96
CA GLU A 447 44.74 59.94 37.65
C GLU A 447 44.54 59.35 36.24
N LEU A 448 45.27 59.85 35.23
CA LEU A 448 45.18 59.30 33.85
C LEU A 448 45.65 57.87 33.82
N ALA A 449 46.77 57.53 34.46
CA ALA A 449 47.27 56.14 34.48
C ALA A 449 46.24 55.16 35.11
N ALA A 450 45.56 55.59 36.19
CA ALA A 450 44.51 54.81 36.81
C ALA A 450 43.29 54.52 35.85
N LEU A 451 42.85 55.61 35.14
CA LEU A 451 41.73 55.49 34.16
C LEU A 451 42.12 54.66 32.96
N LEU A 452 43.31 54.75 32.43
CA LEU A 452 43.84 53.93 31.34
C LEU A 452 43.96 52.47 31.78
N GLY A 453 44.40 52.18 32.98
CA GLY A 453 44.49 50.86 33.58
C GLY A 453 43.07 50.19 33.74
N GLU A 454 42.10 51.03 34.15
CA GLU A 454 40.69 50.55 34.24
C GLU A 454 40.14 50.18 32.87
N LEU A 455 40.38 50.98 31.81
CA LEU A 455 39.89 50.63 30.45
C LEU A 455 40.58 49.37 29.91
N GLU A 456 41.86 49.16 30.19
CA GLU A 456 42.58 47.95 29.81
C GLU A 456 42.04 46.72 30.55
N ALA A 457 41.74 46.83 31.83
CA ALA A 457 41.14 45.76 32.59
C ALA A 457 39.77 45.37 32.06
N HIS A 458 38.95 46.40 31.67
CA HIS A 458 37.65 46.16 31.04
C HIS A 458 37.76 45.42 29.69
N LEU A 459 38.69 45.88 28.80
CA LEU A 459 38.92 45.22 27.52
C LEU A 459 39.38 43.77 27.69
N LYS A 460 40.25 43.50 28.66
CA LYS A 460 40.71 42.19 29.02
C LYS A 460 39.56 41.31 29.53
N ALA A 461 38.67 41.86 30.39
CA ALA A 461 37.51 41.15 30.87
C ALA A 461 36.55 40.74 29.74
N VAL A 462 36.29 41.66 28.77
CA VAL A 462 35.49 41.36 27.56
C VAL A 462 36.17 40.29 26.73
N ALA A 463 37.50 40.39 26.51
CA ALA A 463 38.23 39.38 25.71
C ALA A 463 38.19 38.00 26.38
N THR A 464 38.32 37.93 27.71
CA THR A 464 38.22 36.66 28.47
C THR A 464 36.81 36.10 28.42
N ALA A 465 35.79 36.93 28.59
CA ALA A 465 34.39 36.52 28.52
C ALA A 465 33.98 36.03 27.13
N ASN A 466 34.67 36.47 26.08
CA ASN A 466 34.44 36.06 24.70
C ASN A 466 34.88 34.62 24.40
N GLU A 467 35.69 33.99 25.25
CA GLU A 467 36.09 32.60 25.08
C GLU A 467 34.87 31.65 25.26
N PRO A 468 34.84 30.49 24.59
CA PRO A 468 33.69 29.56 24.60
C PRO A 468 33.57 28.74 25.92
N THR A 469 34.17 29.18 26.98
CA THR A 469 34.16 28.58 28.30
C THR A 469 32.99 29.07 29.15
N VAL A 470 32.56 28.29 30.13
CA VAL A 470 31.60 28.72 31.15
C VAL A 470 32.26 29.80 32.00
N MET A 471 31.65 30.97 32.08
CA MET A 471 32.19 32.10 32.83
C MET A 471 31.78 31.95 34.30
N ALA A 472 32.76 32.20 35.21
CA ALA A 472 32.47 32.27 36.64
C ALA A 472 31.48 33.42 36.95
N GLU A 473 30.64 33.25 37.94
CA GLU A 473 29.55 34.18 38.29
C GLU A 473 30.07 35.60 38.62
N ASP A 474 31.23 35.69 39.31
CA ASP A 474 31.91 36.94 39.65
C ASP A 474 32.36 37.71 38.39
N ALA A 475 32.86 37.02 37.38
CA ALA A 475 33.27 37.63 36.12
C ALA A 475 32.06 38.14 35.30
N ALA A 476 30.91 37.46 35.41
CA ALA A 476 29.65 37.90 34.82
C ALA A 476 29.11 39.18 35.50
N ALA A 477 29.28 39.32 36.82
CA ALA A 477 28.89 40.50 37.56
C ALA A 477 29.72 41.72 37.10
N GLY A 478 31.04 41.62 36.97
CA GLY A 478 31.90 42.68 36.50
C GLY A 478 31.57 43.17 35.08
N LEU A 479 31.11 42.30 34.19
CA LEU A 479 30.63 42.71 32.85
C LEU A 479 29.27 43.42 32.89
N ARG A 480 28.36 43.04 33.81
CA ARG A 480 27.12 43.79 34.03
C ARG A 480 27.36 45.22 34.53
N ASP A 481 28.31 45.39 35.42
CA ASP A 481 28.72 46.72 35.91
C ASP A 481 29.33 47.57 34.79
N LEU A 482 30.13 46.95 33.89
CA LEU A 482 30.67 47.64 32.72
C LEU A 482 29.56 48.10 31.76
N ALA A 483 28.50 47.33 31.59
CA ALA A 483 27.39 47.63 30.66
C ALA A 483 26.62 48.92 31.03
N VAL A 484 26.64 49.34 32.29
CA VAL A 484 25.97 50.56 32.77
C VAL A 484 26.91 51.77 32.87
N LYS A 485 28.23 51.56 32.70
CA LYS A 485 29.23 52.66 32.69
C LYS A 485 29.09 53.49 31.41
N THR A 486 29.10 54.80 31.56
CA THR A 486 29.14 55.75 30.46
C THR A 486 30.50 56.47 30.45
N PHE A 487 31.00 56.72 29.28
CA PHE A 487 32.24 57.46 29.05
C PHE A 487 31.91 58.63 28.11
N VAL A 488 32.58 59.75 28.38
CA VAL A 488 32.49 60.94 27.53
C VAL A 488 33.69 60.96 26.62
N ASP A 489 33.43 61.00 25.32
CA ASP A 489 34.52 61.07 24.32
C ASP A 489 35.07 62.49 24.16
N HIS A 490 35.96 62.70 23.16
CA HIS A 490 36.62 63.98 22.91
C HIS A 490 35.71 65.05 22.30
N LEU A 491 34.42 64.67 21.99
CA LEU A 491 33.44 65.61 21.44
C LEU A 491 32.42 66.05 22.48
N GLY A 492 32.37 65.41 23.64
CA GLY A 492 31.43 65.64 24.73
C GLY A 492 30.42 64.49 24.91
#